data_67c5607125f83443e46cacd88e41e29f
#
_entry.id   67c5607125f83443e46cacd88e41e29f
#
_cell.length_a   1.000
_cell.length_b   1.000
_cell.length_c   1.000
_cell.angle_alpha   90.00
_cell.angle_beta   90.00
_cell.angle_gamma   90.00
#
_symmetry.space_group_name_H-M   'P 1'
#
loop_
_entity.id
_entity.type
_entity.pdbx_description
1 polymer ?
#
loop_
_entity_poly.entity_id
_entity_poly.type
_entity_poly.pdbx_seq_one_letter_code
_entity_poly.pdbx_strand_id
1 'polypeptide(L)'
;MVSRRRQKYIFAKPKKSEKIMKGLLVLLLVVAIAVVGMFIYFNLFGTASKVHLKDKLEAEINSQVQASDFITSIDDGGEIHSMSKIDTSKLGKTECEVQIKFGDNIRDFAFDVEIVDTTAPVIQCEDTVNILKDSKIDLVTLAGASDNSQEKIKVKADKKIDVSTPGTYDVTFTTADSSENKASKAVKVTVIDPASIMDSKEPVKFYTDKGFAAEFKDGVLTVAGIPVANKSFGMYRGYAPGVNKDAAKALGEMQEAASKAGFDIFVQSSYRSFGSEYNYYNRYVNNKGQEEADKYEAKPGFSEHQTGLAFDLNASDSEFDSTPEAKWLAENCYKYGFVIRYPQGKDAETGYAGESWHFRYVGKELAEKLYNGGKWITLEEYFGLPSVYYEAQEEEN
;
A
#
# COMPACT_ATOMS: atom_id res chain seq x y z
N MET A 1 -19.63 -39.92 -100.32
CA MET A 1 -20.86 -39.46 -99.65
C MET A 1 -21.09 -40.35 -98.46
N VAL A 2 -20.81 -39.92 -97.19
CA VAL A 2 -20.95 -40.71 -95.96
C VAL A 2 -22.01 -40.04 -95.14
N SER A 3 -23.12 -40.73 -94.94
CA SER A 3 -24.28 -40.29 -94.08
C SER A 3 -23.95 -40.48 -92.62
N ARG A 4 -23.91 -39.41 -91.81
CA ARG A 4 -23.83 -39.47 -90.32
C ARG A 4 -25.23 -39.69 -89.80
N ARG A 5 -25.48 -40.86 -89.20
CA ARG A 5 -26.68 -41.14 -88.38
C ARG A 5 -26.45 -40.48 -86.96
N ARG A 6 -27.36 -39.58 -86.57
CA ARG A 6 -27.46 -39.08 -85.21
C ARG A 6 -28.16 -40.08 -84.28
N GLN A 7 -27.48 -40.59 -83.31
CA GLN A 7 -28.12 -41.35 -82.23
C GLN A 7 -28.84 -40.41 -81.25
N LYS A 8 -30.15 -40.55 -81.11
CA LYS A 8 -30.95 -39.89 -80.10
C LYS A 8 -30.89 -40.71 -78.77
N TYR A 9 -30.31 -40.10 -77.71
CA TYR A 9 -30.43 -40.66 -76.38
C TYR A 9 -31.82 -40.36 -75.83
N ILE A 10 -32.58 -41.42 -75.54
CA ILE A 10 -33.87 -41.36 -74.87
C ILE A 10 -33.62 -41.55 -73.40
N PHE A 11 -33.73 -40.48 -72.61
CA PHE A 11 -33.71 -40.58 -71.18
C PHE A 11 -35.03 -41.27 -70.74
N ALA A 12 -34.94 -42.43 -70.12
CA ALA A 12 -36.08 -43.13 -69.54
C ALA A 12 -36.63 -42.31 -68.33
N LYS A 13 -37.92 -42.01 -68.35
CA LYS A 13 -38.60 -41.40 -67.17
C LYS A 13 -38.54 -42.38 -66.02
N PRO A 14 -38.22 -41.93 -64.81
CA PRO A 14 -38.14 -42.80 -63.66
C PRO A 14 -39.52 -43.49 -63.42
N LYS A 15 -39.44 -44.76 -63.09
CA LYS A 15 -40.64 -45.59 -62.87
C LYS A 15 -41.43 -45.05 -61.69
N LYS A 16 -42.78 -45.08 -61.71
CA LYS A 16 -43.71 -44.57 -60.72
C LYS A 16 -43.36 -45.08 -59.32
N SER A 17 -42.80 -46.29 -59.16
CA SER A 17 -42.32 -46.89 -57.92
C SER A 17 -41.12 -46.20 -57.28
N GLU A 18 -40.18 -45.66 -58.10
CA GLU A 18 -39.03 -44.91 -57.54
C GLU A 18 -39.40 -43.54 -57.01
N LYS A 19 -40.41 -42.88 -57.60
CA LYS A 19 -40.94 -41.63 -57.05
C LYS A 19 -41.66 -41.81 -55.72
N ILE A 20 -42.41 -42.92 -55.61
CA ILE A 20 -43.12 -43.28 -54.37
C ILE A 20 -42.10 -43.64 -53.27
N MET A 21 -41.03 -44.37 -53.59
CA MET A 21 -40.00 -44.77 -52.64
C MET A 21 -39.15 -43.57 -52.16
N LYS A 22 -38.81 -42.63 -53.06
CA LYS A 22 -38.15 -41.35 -52.68
C LYS A 22 -39.07 -40.48 -51.83
N GLY A 23 -40.36 -40.41 -52.11
CA GLY A 23 -41.33 -39.70 -51.27
C GLY A 23 -41.48 -40.31 -49.88
N LEU A 24 -41.48 -41.67 -49.79
CA LEU A 24 -41.51 -42.36 -48.51
C LEU A 24 -40.26 -42.15 -47.66
N LEU A 25 -39.07 -42.12 -48.33
CA LEU A 25 -37.78 -41.86 -47.69
C LEU A 25 -37.70 -40.45 -47.12
N VAL A 26 -38.19 -39.45 -47.90
CA VAL A 26 -38.25 -38.05 -47.42
C VAL A 26 -39.22 -37.89 -46.27
N LEU A 27 -40.40 -38.58 -46.30
CA LEU A 27 -41.35 -38.56 -45.21
C LEU A 27 -40.78 -39.18 -43.93
N LEU A 28 -40.06 -40.33 -44.06
CA LEU A 28 -39.41 -40.98 -42.93
C LEU A 28 -38.31 -40.07 -42.33
N LEU A 29 -37.56 -39.34 -43.14
CA LEU A 29 -36.56 -38.42 -42.69
C LEU A 29 -37.17 -37.23 -41.95
N VAL A 30 -38.28 -36.68 -42.45
CA VAL A 30 -39.03 -35.59 -41.79
C VAL A 30 -39.61 -36.04 -40.47
N VAL A 31 -40.16 -37.26 -40.41
CA VAL A 31 -40.69 -37.86 -39.18
C VAL A 31 -39.55 -38.11 -38.18
N ALA A 32 -38.39 -38.62 -38.65
CA ALA A 32 -37.24 -38.81 -37.77
C ALA A 32 -36.70 -37.48 -37.21
N ILE A 33 -36.63 -36.43 -38.02
CA ILE A 33 -36.24 -35.07 -37.57
C ILE A 33 -37.28 -34.52 -36.57
N ALA A 34 -38.57 -34.71 -36.83
CA ALA A 34 -39.61 -34.27 -35.91
C ALA A 34 -39.58 -35.05 -34.57
N VAL A 35 -39.31 -36.36 -34.60
CA VAL A 35 -39.17 -37.19 -33.40
C VAL A 35 -37.91 -36.78 -32.60
N VAL A 36 -36.79 -36.55 -33.27
CA VAL A 36 -35.55 -36.04 -32.63
C VAL A 36 -35.78 -34.63 -32.10
N GLY A 37 -36.44 -33.76 -32.84
CA GLY A 37 -36.78 -32.41 -32.40
C GLY A 37 -37.75 -32.43 -31.21
N MET A 38 -38.75 -33.34 -31.21
CA MET A 38 -39.67 -33.54 -30.09
C MET A 38 -38.95 -34.15 -28.89
N PHE A 39 -38.02 -35.08 -29.09
CA PHE A 39 -37.22 -35.67 -28.02
C PHE A 39 -36.27 -34.60 -27.38
N ILE A 40 -35.66 -33.78 -28.21
CA ILE A 40 -34.86 -32.62 -27.75
C ILE A 40 -35.74 -31.59 -27.03
N TYR A 41 -36.93 -31.28 -27.59
CA TYR A 41 -37.90 -30.38 -26.98
C TYR A 41 -38.39 -30.89 -25.62
N PHE A 42 -38.77 -32.19 -25.53
CA PHE A 42 -39.20 -32.80 -24.26
C PHE A 42 -38.07 -32.94 -23.23
N ASN A 43 -36.80 -33.15 -23.65
CA ASN A 43 -35.67 -33.14 -22.72
C ASN A 43 -35.28 -31.73 -22.27
N LEU A 44 -35.36 -30.73 -23.16
CA LEU A 44 -35.01 -29.35 -22.84
C LEU A 44 -36.14 -28.57 -22.16
N PHE A 45 -37.43 -28.81 -22.53
CA PHE A 45 -38.55 -28.02 -22.05
C PHE A 45 -39.53 -28.81 -21.15
N GLY A 46 -39.60 -30.14 -21.25
CA GLY A 46 -40.41 -30.96 -20.37
C GLY A 46 -39.91 -31.08 -18.93
N THR A 47 -38.63 -30.70 -18.70
CA THR A 47 -38.01 -30.67 -17.38
C THR A 47 -37.88 -29.26 -16.79
N ALA A 48 -37.95 -28.21 -17.62
CA ALA A 48 -37.87 -26.81 -17.19
C ALA A 48 -39.04 -26.40 -16.28
N SER A 49 -40.19 -27.10 -16.35
CA SER A 49 -41.36 -26.87 -15.48
C SER A 49 -41.23 -27.44 -14.06
N LYS A 50 -40.11 -28.13 -13.75
CA LYS A 50 -39.92 -28.80 -12.47
C LYS A 50 -38.97 -28.09 -11.53
N VAL A 51 -38.16 -27.18 -12.05
CA VAL A 51 -37.21 -26.37 -11.27
C VAL A 51 -37.59 -24.92 -11.45
N HIS A 52 -37.95 -24.28 -10.35
CA HIS A 52 -38.33 -22.86 -10.32
C HIS A 52 -37.13 -22.02 -9.92
N LEU A 53 -36.70 -21.16 -10.81
CA LEU A 53 -35.60 -20.24 -10.59
C LEU A 53 -36.12 -18.94 -9.95
N LYS A 54 -35.25 -18.20 -9.31
CA LYS A 54 -35.52 -16.82 -8.86
C LYS A 54 -35.66 -15.88 -10.06
N ASP A 55 -36.35 -14.76 -9.87
CA ASP A 55 -36.57 -13.75 -10.91
C ASP A 55 -35.24 -13.13 -11.39
N LYS A 56 -34.26 -13.01 -10.50
CA LYS A 56 -32.91 -12.59 -10.80
C LYS A 56 -31.94 -13.71 -10.47
N LEU A 57 -31.13 -14.06 -11.46
CA LEU A 57 -30.03 -15.02 -11.35
C LEU A 57 -28.73 -14.26 -11.35
N GLU A 58 -28.45 -13.58 -10.25
CA GLU A 58 -27.28 -12.74 -10.06
C GLU A 58 -26.43 -13.28 -8.90
N ALA A 59 -25.11 -13.15 -9.00
CA ALA A 59 -24.18 -13.44 -7.93
C ALA A 59 -23.15 -12.33 -7.84
N GLU A 60 -22.77 -11.97 -6.63
CA GLU A 60 -21.77 -10.94 -6.39
C GLU A 60 -20.39 -11.45 -6.78
N ILE A 61 -19.56 -10.57 -7.35
CA ILE A 61 -18.18 -10.90 -7.73
C ILE A 61 -17.39 -11.43 -6.53
N ASN A 62 -16.56 -12.45 -6.75
CA ASN A 62 -15.77 -13.15 -5.74
C ASN A 62 -16.57 -13.76 -4.57
N SER A 63 -17.90 -13.86 -4.69
CA SER A 63 -18.74 -14.53 -3.69
C SER A 63 -18.69 -16.05 -3.82
N GLN A 64 -19.04 -16.73 -2.75
CA GLN A 64 -19.36 -18.16 -2.79
C GLN A 64 -20.85 -18.33 -2.98
N VAL A 65 -21.25 -19.13 -3.93
CA VAL A 65 -22.65 -19.37 -4.27
C VAL A 65 -23.02 -20.85 -4.15
N GLN A 66 -24.29 -21.08 -3.91
CA GLN A 66 -24.89 -22.41 -3.81
C GLN A 66 -26.21 -22.46 -4.61
N ALA A 67 -26.68 -23.63 -4.94
CA ALA A 67 -27.86 -23.78 -5.79
C ALA A 67 -29.13 -23.12 -5.24
N SER A 68 -29.29 -23.07 -3.90
CA SER A 68 -30.40 -22.38 -3.24
C SER A 68 -30.37 -20.85 -3.42
N ASP A 69 -29.24 -20.28 -3.88
CA ASP A 69 -29.19 -18.87 -4.20
C ASP A 69 -29.94 -18.53 -5.48
N PHE A 70 -30.19 -19.53 -6.35
CA PHE A 70 -30.82 -19.38 -7.66
C PHE A 70 -32.15 -20.11 -7.78
N ILE A 71 -32.36 -21.21 -7.03
CA ILE A 71 -33.53 -22.05 -7.11
C ILE A 71 -34.48 -21.72 -5.96
N THR A 72 -35.76 -21.44 -6.28
CA THR A 72 -36.81 -21.16 -5.29
C THR A 72 -37.52 -22.44 -4.84
N SER A 73 -37.83 -23.36 -5.76
CA SER A 73 -38.45 -24.61 -5.47
C SER A 73 -38.20 -25.64 -6.56
N ILE A 74 -38.43 -26.92 -6.22
CA ILE A 74 -38.36 -28.05 -7.14
C ILE A 74 -39.61 -28.86 -6.94
N ASP A 75 -40.35 -29.13 -8.04
CA ASP A 75 -41.57 -29.93 -8.02
C ASP A 75 -41.28 -31.45 -7.89
N ASP A 76 -42.31 -32.24 -7.72
CA ASP A 76 -42.28 -33.71 -7.67
C ASP A 76 -41.26 -34.29 -6.65
N GLY A 77 -40.99 -33.57 -5.55
CA GLY A 77 -40.08 -34.04 -4.50
C GLY A 77 -38.63 -34.13 -4.95
N GLY A 78 -38.24 -33.34 -5.94
CA GLY A 78 -36.85 -33.24 -6.38
C GLY A 78 -35.95 -32.55 -5.33
N GLU A 79 -34.73 -33.03 -5.19
CA GLU A 79 -33.73 -32.49 -4.27
C GLU A 79 -32.45 -32.11 -5.01
N ILE A 80 -31.77 -31.02 -4.60
CA ILE A 80 -30.47 -30.63 -5.14
C ILE A 80 -29.46 -31.73 -4.78
N HIS A 81 -28.89 -32.37 -5.78
CA HIS A 81 -27.86 -33.39 -5.62
C HIS A 81 -26.45 -32.78 -5.63
N SER A 82 -26.14 -31.91 -6.61
CA SER A 82 -24.89 -31.19 -6.71
C SER A 82 -25.04 -29.93 -7.58
N MET A 83 -24.08 -29.05 -7.49
CA MET A 83 -23.95 -27.87 -8.32
C MET A 83 -22.49 -27.76 -8.82
N SER A 84 -22.30 -27.41 -10.09
CA SER A 84 -20.97 -27.07 -10.61
C SER A 84 -20.43 -25.87 -9.92
N LYS A 85 -19.10 -25.81 -9.74
CA LYS A 85 -18.43 -24.60 -9.22
C LYS A 85 -18.48 -23.52 -10.30
N ILE A 86 -19.14 -22.39 -9.99
CA ILE A 86 -19.12 -21.22 -10.86
C ILE A 86 -17.90 -20.35 -10.56
N ASP A 87 -17.30 -19.82 -11.61
CA ASP A 87 -16.23 -18.82 -11.48
C ASP A 87 -16.86 -17.43 -11.31
N THR A 88 -16.95 -16.98 -10.06
CA THR A 88 -17.44 -15.65 -9.71
C THR A 88 -16.38 -14.56 -9.78
N SER A 89 -15.14 -14.88 -10.22
CA SER A 89 -14.04 -13.92 -10.24
C SER A 89 -14.09 -12.90 -11.40
N LYS A 90 -15.05 -13.05 -12.31
CA LYS A 90 -15.19 -12.20 -13.51
C LYS A 90 -16.62 -11.78 -13.69
N LEU A 91 -16.83 -10.48 -13.97
CA LEU A 91 -18.14 -9.93 -14.31
C LEU A 91 -18.70 -10.52 -15.59
N GLY A 92 -20.02 -10.63 -15.66
CA GLY A 92 -20.76 -11.07 -16.83
C GLY A 92 -21.37 -12.45 -16.67
N LYS A 93 -21.86 -13.02 -17.76
CA LYS A 93 -22.60 -14.28 -17.75
C LYS A 93 -21.70 -15.49 -17.60
N THR A 94 -22.13 -16.39 -16.72
CA THR A 94 -21.55 -17.72 -16.56
C THR A 94 -22.66 -18.76 -16.50
N GLU A 95 -22.40 -19.96 -17.02
CA GLU A 95 -23.35 -21.07 -16.95
C GLU A 95 -23.22 -21.79 -15.62
N CYS A 96 -24.36 -22.06 -14.99
CA CYS A 96 -24.48 -22.85 -13.78
C CYS A 96 -25.14 -24.17 -14.12
N GLU A 97 -24.49 -25.28 -13.83
CA GLU A 97 -25.02 -26.62 -13.96
C GLU A 97 -25.41 -27.17 -12.57
N VAL A 98 -26.64 -27.64 -12.43
CA VAL A 98 -27.14 -28.20 -11.18
C VAL A 98 -27.72 -29.60 -11.46
N GLN A 99 -27.36 -30.56 -10.63
CA GLN A 99 -27.96 -31.90 -10.67
C GLN A 99 -29.08 -31.99 -9.66
N ILE A 100 -30.25 -32.38 -10.13
CA ILE A 100 -31.45 -32.60 -9.30
C ILE A 100 -31.78 -34.09 -9.26
N LYS A 101 -31.97 -34.61 -8.07
CA LYS A 101 -32.37 -35.98 -7.83
C LYS A 101 -33.90 -36.08 -7.67
N PHE A 102 -34.55 -36.87 -8.51
CA PHE A 102 -35.98 -37.24 -8.47
C PHE A 102 -36.10 -38.73 -8.19
N GLY A 103 -36.32 -39.14 -6.97
CA GLY A 103 -36.27 -40.54 -6.55
C GLY A 103 -34.88 -41.13 -6.82
N ASP A 104 -34.77 -42.15 -7.67
CA ASP A 104 -33.49 -42.77 -8.04
C ASP A 104 -32.85 -42.14 -9.30
N ASN A 105 -33.49 -41.17 -9.94
CA ASN A 105 -32.99 -40.56 -11.16
C ASN A 105 -32.35 -39.20 -10.87
N ILE A 106 -31.13 -38.97 -11.43
CA ILE A 106 -30.46 -37.70 -11.42
C ILE A 106 -30.60 -37.05 -12.81
N ARG A 107 -30.90 -35.76 -12.84
CA ARG A 107 -31.04 -34.97 -14.06
C ARG A 107 -30.23 -33.70 -13.96
N ASP A 108 -29.60 -33.32 -15.09
CA ASP A 108 -28.83 -32.09 -15.21
C ASP A 108 -29.71 -30.93 -15.66
N PHE A 109 -29.55 -29.78 -15.06
CA PHE A 109 -30.17 -28.50 -15.39
C PHE A 109 -29.10 -27.47 -15.52
N ALA A 110 -29.17 -26.61 -16.56
CA ALA A 110 -28.27 -25.53 -16.78
C ALA A 110 -29.02 -24.20 -16.93
N PHE A 111 -28.48 -23.15 -16.38
CA PHE A 111 -29.02 -21.80 -16.51
C PHE A 111 -27.89 -20.78 -16.41
N ASP A 112 -28.07 -19.60 -17.04
CA ASP A 112 -27.12 -18.50 -16.97
C ASP A 112 -27.27 -17.75 -15.64
N VAL A 113 -26.13 -17.46 -15.00
CA VAL A 113 -26.01 -16.57 -13.86
C VAL A 113 -25.22 -15.34 -14.30
N GLU A 114 -25.69 -14.14 -13.95
CA GLU A 114 -24.97 -12.90 -14.18
C GLU A 114 -24.11 -12.60 -12.95
N ILE A 115 -22.80 -12.55 -13.13
CA ILE A 115 -21.88 -12.11 -12.08
C ILE A 115 -21.85 -10.58 -12.12
N VAL A 116 -22.26 -9.97 -11.03
CA VAL A 116 -22.36 -8.51 -10.86
C VAL A 116 -21.47 -8.04 -9.74
N ASP A 117 -21.19 -6.76 -9.71
CA ASP A 117 -20.54 -6.09 -8.61
C ASP A 117 -21.46 -4.93 -8.21
N THR A 118 -22.13 -5.07 -7.09
CA THR A 118 -23.07 -4.09 -6.54
C THR A 118 -22.58 -3.51 -5.21
N THR A 119 -21.43 -3.99 -4.75
CA THR A 119 -20.83 -3.59 -3.48
C THR A 119 -19.96 -2.35 -3.68
N ALA A 120 -20.21 -1.32 -2.89
CA ALA A 120 -19.38 -0.12 -2.95
C ALA A 120 -18.03 -0.34 -2.23
N PRO A 121 -16.94 0.25 -2.73
CA PRO A 121 -15.64 0.17 -2.09
C PRO A 121 -15.64 0.81 -0.69
N VAL A 122 -14.74 0.34 0.17
CA VAL A 122 -14.56 0.85 1.54
C VAL A 122 -13.33 1.75 1.59
N ILE A 123 -13.52 3.02 1.98
CA ILE A 123 -12.41 3.97 2.20
C ILE A 123 -11.82 3.75 3.60
N GLN A 124 -10.54 3.42 3.63
CA GLN A 124 -9.77 3.14 4.86
C GLN A 124 -8.89 4.36 5.17
N CYS A 125 -9.28 5.14 6.15
CA CYS A 125 -8.50 6.24 6.72
C CYS A 125 -9.03 6.57 8.12
N GLU A 126 -8.26 7.30 8.90
CA GLU A 126 -8.70 7.84 10.18
C GLU A 126 -9.77 8.93 9.98
N ASP A 127 -10.62 9.16 10.98
CA ASP A 127 -11.65 10.20 10.94
C ASP A 127 -11.06 11.60 11.17
N THR A 128 -9.90 11.64 11.85
CA THR A 128 -9.12 12.86 12.11
C THR A 128 -7.66 12.61 11.78
N VAL A 129 -7.04 13.52 11.05
CA VAL A 129 -5.65 13.45 10.62
C VAL A 129 -4.97 14.77 10.93
N ASN A 130 -3.80 14.72 11.55
CA ASN A 130 -2.96 15.90 11.73
C ASN A 130 -1.80 15.88 10.73
N ILE A 131 -1.50 17.03 10.14
CA ILE A 131 -0.33 17.26 9.29
C ILE A 131 0.38 18.53 9.75
N LEU A 132 1.64 18.69 9.39
CA LEU A 132 2.39 19.87 9.76
C LEU A 132 2.01 21.07 8.88
N LYS A 133 2.13 22.27 9.42
CA LYS A 133 2.14 23.50 8.64
C LYS A 133 3.18 23.40 7.53
N ASP A 134 2.85 23.92 6.36
CA ASP A 134 3.66 23.89 5.14
C ASP A 134 3.98 22.47 4.61
N SER A 135 3.23 21.47 5.06
CA SER A 135 3.36 20.08 4.60
C SER A 135 3.14 19.96 3.09
N LYS A 136 3.95 19.11 2.46
CA LYS A 136 3.87 18.77 1.03
C LYS A 136 3.13 17.46 0.79
N ILE A 137 2.49 16.90 1.82
CA ILE A 137 1.79 15.62 1.72
C ILE A 137 0.65 15.70 0.71
N ASP A 138 0.53 14.71 -0.13
CA ASP A 138 -0.69 14.49 -0.89
C ASP A 138 -1.71 13.77 0.01
N LEU A 139 -2.79 14.45 0.37
CA LEU A 139 -3.80 13.94 1.30
C LEU A 139 -4.37 12.57 0.89
N VAL A 140 -4.42 12.27 -0.42
CA VAL A 140 -4.92 10.96 -0.89
C VAL A 140 -4.02 9.79 -0.47
N THR A 141 -2.75 10.05 -0.11
CA THR A 141 -1.84 9.01 0.41
C THR A 141 -2.21 8.54 1.81
N LEU A 142 -3.03 9.31 2.53
CA LEU A 142 -3.52 8.99 3.87
C LEU A 142 -4.78 8.11 3.84
N ALA A 143 -5.35 7.89 2.66
CA ALA A 143 -6.55 7.09 2.47
C ALA A 143 -6.28 5.92 1.53
N GLY A 144 -6.54 4.71 2.01
CA GLY A 144 -6.64 3.51 1.19
C GLY A 144 -8.08 3.24 0.78
N ALA A 145 -8.27 2.39 -0.20
CA ALA A 145 -9.58 1.81 -0.48
C ALA A 145 -9.43 0.33 -0.88
N SER A 146 -10.42 -0.46 -0.50
CA SER A 146 -10.54 -1.87 -0.87
C SER A 146 -11.96 -2.19 -1.28
N ASP A 147 -12.11 -3.23 -2.09
CA ASP A 147 -13.38 -3.69 -2.61
C ASP A 147 -13.41 -5.22 -2.73
N ASN A 148 -14.63 -5.79 -2.80
CA ASN A 148 -14.82 -7.23 -2.99
C ASN A 148 -14.35 -7.71 -4.38
N SER A 149 -14.33 -6.84 -5.39
CA SER A 149 -13.76 -7.14 -6.73
C SER A 149 -12.25 -7.36 -6.73
N GLN A 150 -11.54 -6.97 -5.65
CA GLN A 150 -10.09 -7.01 -5.50
C GLN A 150 -9.34 -6.12 -6.52
N GLU A 151 -10.04 -5.24 -7.19
CA GLU A 151 -9.41 -4.28 -8.08
C GLU A 151 -8.67 -3.17 -7.33
N LYS A 152 -7.76 -2.49 -8.04
CA LYS A 152 -6.99 -1.39 -7.45
C LYS A 152 -7.80 -0.09 -7.49
N ILE A 153 -8.39 0.26 -6.36
CA ILE A 153 -9.24 1.43 -6.19
C ILE A 153 -8.41 2.71 -5.99
N LYS A 154 -8.82 3.81 -6.64
CA LYS A 154 -8.20 5.14 -6.49
C LYS A 154 -9.09 6.05 -5.68
N VAL A 155 -8.51 6.63 -4.63
CA VAL A 155 -9.16 7.66 -3.81
C VAL A 155 -8.91 9.04 -4.38
N LYS A 156 -9.87 9.96 -4.22
CA LYS A 156 -9.76 11.39 -4.55
C LYS A 156 -10.20 12.23 -3.36
N ALA A 157 -9.55 13.37 -3.14
CA ALA A 157 -10.01 14.39 -2.21
C ALA A 157 -10.87 15.42 -2.97
N ASP A 158 -11.91 15.93 -2.32
CA ASP A 158 -12.84 16.93 -2.90
C ASP A 158 -12.18 18.29 -3.13
N LYS A 159 -11.16 18.62 -2.33
CA LYS A 159 -10.45 19.90 -2.38
C LYS A 159 -9.00 19.78 -1.88
N LYS A 160 -8.21 20.78 -2.23
CA LYS A 160 -6.94 21.08 -1.55
C LYS A 160 -7.23 21.98 -0.35
N ILE A 161 -6.44 21.85 0.71
CA ILE A 161 -6.52 22.72 1.89
C ILE A 161 -5.35 23.70 1.90
N ASP A 162 -5.49 24.79 2.63
CA ASP A 162 -4.39 25.72 2.90
C ASP A 162 -3.54 25.16 4.04
N VAL A 163 -2.41 24.59 3.68
CA VAL A 163 -1.46 24.01 4.63
C VAL A 163 -0.56 25.06 5.30
N SER A 164 -0.57 26.32 4.83
CA SER A 164 0.22 27.41 5.43
C SER A 164 -0.41 28.00 6.69
N THR A 165 -1.71 27.76 6.88
CA THR A 165 -2.49 28.30 8.00
C THR A 165 -2.89 27.18 8.96
N PRO A 166 -2.41 27.20 10.22
CA PRO A 166 -2.85 26.24 11.24
C PRO A 166 -4.39 26.32 11.45
N GLY A 167 -5.03 25.16 11.54
CA GLY A 167 -6.48 25.07 11.68
C GLY A 167 -7.03 23.70 11.27
N THR A 168 -8.32 23.50 11.45
CA THR A 168 -8.99 22.24 11.07
C THR A 168 -9.84 22.44 9.83
N TYR A 169 -9.66 21.56 8.86
CA TYR A 169 -10.30 21.60 7.54
C TYR A 169 -11.10 20.30 7.33
N ASP A 170 -12.36 20.43 6.91
CA ASP A 170 -13.14 19.27 6.48
C ASP A 170 -12.75 18.90 5.05
N VAL A 171 -12.38 17.64 4.83
CA VAL A 171 -12.04 17.06 3.53
C VAL A 171 -12.90 15.84 3.30
N THR A 172 -13.45 15.67 2.10
CA THR A 172 -14.19 14.47 1.73
C THR A 172 -13.38 13.63 0.75
N PHE A 173 -13.03 12.41 1.16
CA PHE A 173 -12.48 11.42 0.25
C PHE A 173 -13.61 10.71 -0.48
N THR A 174 -13.43 10.51 -1.77
CA THR A 174 -14.39 9.82 -2.64
C THR A 174 -13.68 8.79 -3.49
N THR A 175 -14.40 7.73 -3.82
CA THR A 175 -13.92 6.70 -4.73
C THR A 175 -15.08 6.04 -5.47
N ALA A 176 -14.77 5.33 -6.54
CA ALA A 176 -15.68 4.44 -7.24
C ALA A 176 -14.88 3.24 -7.78
N ASP A 177 -15.53 2.08 -7.85
CA ASP A 177 -15.03 0.90 -8.54
C ASP A 177 -15.30 0.95 -10.05
N SER A 178 -14.94 -0.10 -10.76
CA SER A 178 -15.17 -0.22 -12.21
C SER A 178 -16.65 -0.46 -12.58
N SER A 179 -17.45 -0.89 -11.61
CA SER A 179 -18.90 -1.07 -11.74
C SER A 179 -19.72 0.19 -11.40
N GLU A 180 -19.02 1.32 -11.12
CA GLU A 180 -19.58 2.63 -10.77
C GLU A 180 -20.24 2.70 -9.38
N ASN A 181 -20.03 1.70 -8.49
CA ASN A 181 -20.42 1.82 -7.09
C ASN A 181 -19.52 2.84 -6.38
N LYS A 182 -20.11 3.73 -5.61
CA LYS A 182 -19.42 4.90 -5.05
C LYS A 182 -19.38 4.86 -3.55
N ALA A 183 -18.26 5.31 -2.98
CA ALA A 183 -18.11 5.55 -1.56
C ALA A 183 -17.56 6.95 -1.30
N SER A 184 -17.90 7.50 -0.12
CA SER A 184 -17.36 8.75 0.37
C SER A 184 -17.11 8.69 1.87
N LYS A 185 -16.07 9.39 2.35
CA LYS A 185 -15.73 9.50 3.77
C LYS A 185 -15.28 10.93 4.07
N ALA A 186 -15.96 11.58 5.02
CA ALA A 186 -15.55 12.88 5.53
C ALA A 186 -14.47 12.70 6.60
N VAL A 187 -13.42 13.51 6.53
CA VAL A 187 -12.24 13.47 7.41
C VAL A 187 -11.90 14.89 7.85
N LYS A 188 -11.55 15.07 9.11
CA LYS A 188 -11.03 16.33 9.63
C LYS A 188 -9.50 16.32 9.53
N VAL A 189 -8.97 17.23 8.72
CA VAL A 189 -7.51 17.41 8.59
C VAL A 189 -7.12 18.65 9.38
N THR A 190 -6.28 18.47 10.42
CA THR A 190 -5.76 19.57 11.23
C THR A 190 -4.33 19.87 10.81
N VAL A 191 -4.10 21.11 10.38
CA VAL A 191 -2.78 21.67 10.14
C VAL A 191 -2.25 22.17 11.48
N ILE A 192 -1.15 21.60 11.98
CA ILE A 192 -0.54 21.97 13.27
C ILE A 192 0.76 22.72 13.04
N ASP A 193 1.03 23.71 13.90
CA ASP A 193 2.31 24.40 13.92
C ASP A 193 3.35 23.51 14.59
N PRO A 194 4.48 23.19 13.92
CA PRO A 194 5.54 22.37 14.52
C PRO A 194 6.08 22.93 15.83
N ALA A 195 6.14 24.26 15.99
CA ALA A 195 6.60 24.89 17.22
C ALA A 195 5.73 24.53 18.46
N SER A 196 4.41 24.32 18.24
CA SER A 196 3.47 23.97 19.30
C SER A 196 3.59 22.52 19.80
N ILE A 197 4.26 21.65 19.03
CA ILE A 197 4.34 20.21 19.33
C ILE A 197 5.18 19.97 20.60
N MET A 198 6.32 20.66 20.71
CA MET A 198 7.25 20.48 21.83
C MET A 198 6.71 21.02 23.16
N ASP A 199 5.74 21.94 23.13
CA ASP A 199 5.11 22.50 24.31
C ASP A 199 3.88 21.69 24.77
N SER A 200 3.47 20.70 23.98
CA SER A 200 2.29 19.88 24.28
C SER A 200 2.56 18.95 25.47
N LYS A 201 1.62 18.96 26.43
CA LYS A 201 1.62 18.03 27.56
C LYS A 201 1.02 16.67 27.21
N GLU A 202 0.22 16.63 26.14
CA GLU A 202 -0.41 15.42 25.63
C GLU A 202 0.35 14.89 24.39
N PRO A 203 0.30 13.60 24.12
CA PRO A 203 0.89 13.04 22.91
C PRO A 203 0.30 13.69 21.65
N VAL A 204 1.16 14.14 20.75
CA VAL A 204 0.77 14.71 19.46
C VAL A 204 1.13 13.75 18.35
N LYS A 205 0.11 13.29 17.61
CA LYS A 205 0.29 12.45 16.43
C LYS A 205 0.07 13.26 15.17
N PHE A 206 0.87 12.98 14.15
CA PHE A 206 0.71 13.61 12.83
C PHE A 206 1.30 12.71 11.73
N TYR A 207 1.02 13.05 10.48
CA TYR A 207 1.64 12.40 9.33
C TYR A 207 2.68 13.32 8.70
N THR A 208 3.83 12.74 8.35
CA THR A 208 4.92 13.43 7.67
C THR A 208 4.61 13.64 6.18
N ASP A 209 5.42 14.41 5.46
CA ASP A 209 5.27 14.64 4.02
C ASP A 209 5.35 13.36 3.15
N LYS A 210 5.91 12.29 3.69
CA LYS A 210 5.97 10.97 3.05
C LYS A 210 4.88 10.00 3.55
N GLY A 211 3.95 10.48 4.38
CA GLY A 211 2.85 9.67 4.91
C GLY A 211 3.23 8.74 6.05
N PHE A 212 4.40 8.90 6.67
CA PHE A 212 4.74 8.14 7.86
C PHE A 212 4.01 8.68 9.08
N ALA A 213 3.48 7.78 9.89
CA ALA A 213 2.94 8.16 11.19
C ALA A 213 4.07 8.59 12.13
N ALA A 214 3.88 9.76 12.75
CA ALA A 214 4.79 10.36 13.72
C ALA A 214 4.04 10.64 15.02
N GLU A 215 4.72 10.49 16.16
CA GLU A 215 4.17 10.78 17.48
C GLU A 215 5.23 11.48 18.33
N PHE A 216 4.90 12.66 18.84
CA PHE A 216 5.65 13.31 19.90
C PHE A 216 5.03 12.91 21.24
N LYS A 217 5.80 12.18 22.02
CA LYS A 217 5.36 11.66 23.32
C LYS A 217 6.55 11.48 24.26
N ASP A 218 6.32 11.67 25.57
CA ASP A 218 7.35 11.51 26.61
C ASP A 218 8.62 12.33 26.34
N GLY A 219 8.45 13.46 25.63
CA GLY A 219 9.50 14.42 25.34
C GLY A 219 10.42 14.08 24.17
N VAL A 220 10.01 13.21 23.27
CA VAL A 220 10.75 12.88 22.05
C VAL A 220 9.80 12.59 20.89
N LEU A 221 10.17 13.01 19.68
CA LEU A 221 9.48 12.60 18.45
C LEU A 221 9.92 11.19 18.05
N THR A 222 8.96 10.35 17.68
CA THR A 222 9.21 9.08 17.00
C THR A 222 8.50 9.06 15.65
N VAL A 223 9.17 8.58 14.61
CA VAL A 223 8.58 8.36 13.28
C VAL A 223 8.75 6.90 12.92
N ALA A 224 7.64 6.20 12.67
CA ALA A 224 7.65 4.75 12.46
C ALA A 224 8.45 3.99 13.55
N GLY A 225 8.38 4.44 14.80
CA GLY A 225 9.10 3.85 15.94
C GLY A 225 10.58 4.27 16.07
N ILE A 226 11.11 5.10 15.17
CA ILE A 226 12.49 5.61 15.22
C ILE A 226 12.49 6.98 15.92
N PRO A 227 13.22 7.15 17.06
CA PRO A 227 13.36 8.46 17.69
C PRO A 227 14.08 9.43 16.74
N VAL A 228 13.58 10.65 16.63
CA VAL A 228 14.15 11.70 15.79
C VAL A 228 14.40 12.95 16.62
N ALA A 229 15.59 13.50 16.49
CA ALA A 229 15.95 14.84 16.93
C ALA A 229 16.60 15.58 15.77
N ASN A 230 16.13 16.80 15.49
CA ASN A 230 16.70 17.67 14.49
C ASN A 230 16.30 19.12 14.80
N LYS A 231 16.63 20.10 13.95
CA LYS A 231 16.32 21.52 14.23
C LYS A 231 14.84 21.83 14.43
N SER A 232 13.94 21.02 13.88
CA SER A 232 12.49 21.22 14.03
C SER A 232 11.89 20.51 15.24
N PHE A 233 12.52 19.43 15.69
CA PHE A 233 11.99 18.56 16.74
C PHE A 233 13.07 18.29 17.80
N GLY A 234 12.95 19.02 18.89
CA GLY A 234 13.79 18.83 20.07
C GLY A 234 13.19 17.82 21.05
N MET A 235 13.93 17.60 22.14
CA MET A 235 13.56 16.73 23.24
C MET A 235 13.40 17.54 24.53
N TYR A 236 12.57 17.04 25.44
CA TYR A 236 12.48 17.65 26.75
C TYR A 236 13.81 17.64 27.47
N ARG A 237 14.04 18.70 28.28
CA ARG A 237 15.21 18.81 29.13
C ARG A 237 15.46 17.57 29.99
N GLY A 238 14.39 16.94 30.47
CA GLY A 238 14.44 15.74 31.31
C GLY A 238 14.53 14.42 30.54
N TYR A 239 14.52 14.43 29.20
CA TYR A 239 14.69 13.22 28.42
C TYR A 239 16.15 12.75 28.51
N ALA A 240 16.40 11.69 29.25
CA ALA A 240 17.74 11.23 29.60
C ALA A 240 17.84 9.68 29.57
N PRO A 241 17.71 9.05 28.40
CA PRO A 241 17.72 7.59 28.27
C PRO A 241 19.11 6.97 28.53
N GLY A 242 20.19 7.75 28.47
CA GLY A 242 21.56 7.22 28.43
C GLY A 242 21.90 6.59 27.10
N VAL A 243 23.03 5.90 27.01
CA VAL A 243 23.42 5.16 25.79
C VAL A 243 22.47 4.00 25.55
N ASN A 244 21.94 3.90 24.34
CA ASN A 244 21.07 2.81 23.95
C ASN A 244 21.87 1.49 23.89
N LYS A 245 21.34 0.42 24.52
CA LYS A 245 22.03 -0.85 24.65
C LYS A 245 22.22 -1.58 23.31
N ASP A 246 21.21 -1.50 22.43
CA ASP A 246 21.30 -2.17 21.11
C ASP A 246 22.28 -1.41 20.20
N ALA A 247 22.28 -0.08 20.27
CA ALA A 247 23.26 0.74 19.56
C ALA A 247 24.69 0.46 20.06
N ALA A 248 24.88 0.38 21.37
CA ALA A 248 26.21 0.06 21.94
C ALA A 248 26.68 -1.35 21.54
N LYS A 249 25.81 -2.34 21.52
CA LYS A 249 26.12 -3.68 21.06
C LYS A 249 26.50 -3.68 19.57
N ALA A 250 25.68 -3.05 18.73
CA ALA A 250 25.94 -2.95 17.30
C ALA A 250 27.26 -2.21 16.99
N LEU A 251 27.59 -1.18 17.78
CA LEU A 251 28.86 -0.47 17.69
C LEU A 251 30.04 -1.40 18.00
N GLY A 252 29.94 -2.22 19.06
CA GLY A 252 30.97 -3.21 19.39
C GLY A 252 31.19 -4.24 18.26
N GLU A 253 30.11 -4.72 17.63
CA GLU A 253 30.20 -5.60 16.48
C GLU A 253 30.89 -4.92 15.27
N MET A 254 30.59 -3.63 15.04
CA MET A 254 31.23 -2.84 13.99
C MET A 254 32.72 -2.60 14.26
N GLN A 255 33.09 -2.25 15.49
CA GLN A 255 34.47 -2.08 15.91
C GLN A 255 35.31 -3.37 15.76
N GLU A 256 34.75 -4.52 16.15
CA GLU A 256 35.39 -5.82 15.96
C GLU A 256 35.65 -6.13 14.48
N ALA A 257 34.67 -5.84 13.62
CA ALA A 257 34.81 -6.06 12.18
C ALA A 257 35.85 -5.10 11.55
N ALA A 258 35.85 -3.83 11.97
CA ALA A 258 36.86 -2.86 11.55
C ALA A 258 38.28 -3.29 11.94
N SER A 259 38.44 -3.75 13.18
CA SER A 259 39.73 -4.24 13.69
C SER A 259 40.24 -5.45 12.89
N LYS A 260 39.36 -6.39 12.53
CA LYS A 260 39.72 -7.52 11.64
C LYS A 260 40.12 -7.07 10.25
N ALA A 261 39.61 -5.91 9.78
CA ALA A 261 39.98 -5.30 8.51
C ALA A 261 41.23 -4.38 8.59
N GLY A 262 41.81 -4.24 9.79
CA GLY A 262 43.03 -3.44 10.02
C GLY A 262 42.78 -1.98 10.35
N PHE A 263 41.53 -1.60 10.73
CA PHE A 263 41.15 -0.24 11.11
C PHE A 263 40.86 -0.14 12.61
N ASP A 264 41.30 0.95 13.22
CA ASP A 264 41.04 1.24 14.64
C ASP A 264 39.90 2.26 14.77
N ILE A 265 38.73 1.79 15.24
CA ILE A 265 37.56 2.61 15.44
C ILE A 265 37.28 2.74 16.94
N PHE A 266 37.31 3.96 17.45
CA PHE A 266 37.02 4.26 18.85
C PHE A 266 35.97 5.36 18.99
N VAL A 267 35.32 5.41 20.14
CA VAL A 267 34.29 6.40 20.48
C VAL A 267 34.95 7.67 20.98
N GLN A 268 34.77 8.78 20.26
CA GLN A 268 35.18 10.12 20.69
C GLN A 268 34.11 10.77 21.57
N SER A 269 32.83 10.61 21.18
CA SER A 269 31.70 11.13 21.93
C SER A 269 30.49 10.18 21.78
N SER A 270 29.61 10.15 22.78
CA SER A 270 28.39 9.33 22.76
C SER A 270 27.22 10.09 23.37
N TYR A 271 26.44 9.47 24.26
CA TYR A 271 25.36 10.15 24.96
C TYR A 271 25.81 11.43 25.66
N ARG A 272 25.09 12.52 25.39
CA ARG A 272 25.22 13.80 26.08
C ARG A 272 23.88 14.22 26.64
N SER A 273 23.84 14.59 27.93
CA SER A 273 22.62 15.11 28.56
C SER A 273 22.30 16.52 28.06
N PHE A 274 21.08 16.98 28.24
CA PHE A 274 20.68 18.37 27.97
C PHE A 274 21.66 19.39 28.60
N GLY A 275 22.09 19.17 29.84
CA GLY A 275 23.04 20.07 30.50
C GLY A 275 24.43 20.08 29.85
N SER A 276 24.89 18.93 29.35
CA SER A 276 26.13 18.87 28.59
C SER A 276 25.99 19.62 27.25
N GLU A 277 24.92 19.41 26.52
CA GLU A 277 24.64 20.11 25.26
C GLU A 277 24.55 21.63 25.47
N TYR A 278 23.89 22.07 26.55
CA TYR A 278 23.81 23.48 26.92
C TYR A 278 25.21 24.11 27.06
N ASN A 279 26.14 23.41 27.75
CA ASN A 279 27.51 23.90 27.93
C ASN A 279 28.29 23.89 26.62
N TYR A 280 28.14 22.88 25.77
CA TYR A 280 28.78 22.79 24.46
C TYR A 280 28.34 23.91 23.55
N TYR A 281 27.05 24.06 23.35
CA TYR A 281 26.46 25.07 22.49
C TYR A 281 26.84 26.49 22.95
N ASN A 282 26.66 26.83 24.22
CA ASN A 282 27.01 28.18 24.72
C ASN A 282 28.49 28.47 24.62
N ARG A 283 29.38 27.50 24.81
CA ARG A 283 30.80 27.69 24.59
C ARG A 283 31.10 28.01 23.13
N TYR A 284 30.41 27.37 22.18
CA TYR A 284 30.57 27.63 20.77
C TYR A 284 30.03 29.02 20.40
N VAL A 285 28.83 29.37 20.88
CA VAL A 285 28.25 30.72 20.70
C VAL A 285 29.18 31.81 21.21
N ASN A 286 29.74 31.63 22.41
CA ASN A 286 30.67 32.61 23.00
C ASN A 286 31.97 32.79 22.18
N ASN A 287 32.42 31.74 21.50
CA ASN A 287 33.65 31.74 20.73
C ASN A 287 33.46 32.18 19.27
N LYS A 288 32.35 31.85 18.63
CA LYS A 288 32.14 31.99 17.18
C LYS A 288 30.87 32.78 16.82
N GLY A 289 30.01 33.07 17.78
CA GLY A 289 28.71 33.70 17.54
C GLY A 289 27.60 32.70 17.25
N GLN A 290 26.34 33.16 17.41
CA GLN A 290 25.12 32.37 17.29
C GLN A 290 24.98 31.75 15.88
N GLU A 291 25.14 32.56 14.84
CA GLU A 291 24.96 32.12 13.45
C GLU A 291 25.89 30.96 13.08
N GLU A 292 27.14 31.03 13.55
CA GLU A 292 28.12 29.98 13.30
C GLU A 292 27.85 28.77 14.18
N ALA A 293 27.43 28.97 15.44
CA ALA A 293 27.03 27.89 16.32
C ALA A 293 25.86 27.08 15.72
N ASP A 294 24.84 27.73 15.19
CA ASP A 294 23.65 27.07 14.61
C ASP A 294 23.98 26.24 13.35
N LYS A 295 25.15 26.40 12.71
CA LYS A 295 25.57 25.56 11.58
C LYS A 295 26.22 24.25 12.00
N TYR A 296 26.90 24.22 13.13
CA TYR A 296 27.75 23.11 13.54
C TYR A 296 27.29 22.44 14.84
N GLU A 297 26.56 23.14 15.70
CA GLU A 297 26.14 22.63 16.99
C GLU A 297 24.61 22.69 17.14
N ALA A 298 24.04 21.63 17.67
CA ALA A 298 22.62 21.62 17.97
C ALA A 298 22.31 22.48 19.20
N LYS A 299 21.23 23.25 19.16
CA LYS A 299 20.69 23.89 20.34
C LYS A 299 20.38 22.82 21.42
N PRO A 300 20.50 23.17 22.71
CA PRO A 300 20.19 22.22 23.79
C PRO A 300 18.77 21.62 23.63
N GLY A 301 18.69 20.32 23.68
CA GLY A 301 17.44 19.56 23.40
C GLY A 301 17.30 19.11 21.95
N PHE A 302 18.06 19.66 21.00
CA PHE A 302 17.96 19.31 19.58
C PHE A 302 19.08 18.39 19.08
N SER A 303 20.01 18.01 19.95
CA SER A 303 21.14 17.15 19.64
C SER A 303 20.74 15.67 19.62
N GLU A 304 21.12 14.94 18.58
CA GLU A 304 20.94 13.48 18.53
C GLU A 304 21.69 12.72 19.61
N HIS A 305 22.77 13.28 20.16
CA HIS A 305 23.49 12.66 21.29
C HIS A 305 22.59 12.49 22.53
N GLN A 306 21.60 13.35 22.74
CA GLN A 306 20.66 13.21 23.84
C GLN A 306 19.73 12.00 23.64
N THR A 307 19.57 11.46 22.43
CA THR A 307 18.81 10.23 22.19
C THR A 307 19.54 8.99 22.68
N GLY A 308 20.85 9.04 22.90
CA GLY A 308 21.70 7.89 23.17
C GLY A 308 21.91 6.94 22.00
N LEU A 309 21.56 7.38 20.78
CA LEU A 309 21.67 6.62 19.53
C LEU A 309 22.76 7.14 18.61
N ALA A 310 23.39 8.27 18.94
CA ALA A 310 24.45 8.89 18.14
C ALA A 310 25.81 8.72 18.81
N PHE A 311 26.84 8.56 17.97
CA PHE A 311 28.24 8.39 18.35
C PHE A 311 29.12 9.16 17.38
N ASP A 312 30.05 9.95 17.92
CA ASP A 312 31.18 10.48 17.16
C ASP A 312 32.30 9.47 17.23
N LEU A 313 32.84 9.08 16.09
CA LEU A 313 33.89 8.06 15.97
C LEU A 313 35.20 8.67 15.50
N ASN A 314 36.28 8.32 16.18
CA ASN A 314 37.69 8.70 15.92
C ASN A 314 38.01 10.19 16.04
N ALA A 315 37.12 11.07 15.56
CA ALA A 315 37.30 12.50 15.55
C ALA A 315 35.98 13.26 15.70
N SER A 316 36.05 14.58 15.70
CA SER A 316 34.91 15.51 15.64
C SER A 316 35.25 16.73 14.79
N ASP A 317 36.03 16.52 13.71
CA ASP A 317 36.41 17.56 12.76
C ASP A 317 36.61 16.97 11.35
N SER A 318 36.70 17.86 10.34
CA SER A 318 36.78 17.48 8.92
C SER A 318 38.12 16.83 8.50
N GLU A 319 39.12 16.76 9.36
CA GLU A 319 40.36 16.03 9.04
C GLU A 319 40.06 14.54 8.94
N PHE A 320 39.03 14.06 9.63
CA PHE A 320 38.58 12.68 9.56
C PHE A 320 38.12 12.26 8.16
N ASP A 321 37.51 13.15 7.37
CA ASP A 321 36.96 12.86 6.03
C ASP A 321 37.93 12.13 5.11
N SER A 322 39.22 12.42 5.25
CA SER A 322 40.27 11.88 4.38
C SER A 322 40.91 10.58 4.90
N THR A 323 40.49 10.10 6.08
CA THR A 323 41.10 8.92 6.71
C THR A 323 40.63 7.62 6.10
N PRO A 324 41.46 6.55 6.14
CA PRO A 324 40.99 5.19 5.74
C PRO A 324 39.86 4.67 6.59
N GLU A 325 39.78 5.04 7.87
CA GLU A 325 38.73 4.68 8.83
C GLU A 325 37.38 5.30 8.41
N ALA A 326 37.35 6.57 8.05
CA ALA A 326 36.14 7.23 7.57
C ALA A 326 35.59 6.54 6.31
N LYS A 327 36.48 6.20 5.38
CA LYS A 327 36.10 5.49 4.16
C LYS A 327 35.52 4.09 4.47
N TRP A 328 36.19 3.34 5.35
CA TRP A 328 35.71 2.01 5.75
C TRP A 328 34.34 2.11 6.43
N LEU A 329 34.16 3.08 7.33
CA LEU A 329 32.89 3.32 8.01
C LEU A 329 31.79 3.70 7.01
N ALA A 330 32.05 4.58 6.06
CA ALA A 330 31.09 4.98 5.03
C ALA A 330 30.60 3.79 4.17
N GLU A 331 31.45 2.79 3.94
CA GLU A 331 31.15 1.61 3.14
C GLU A 331 30.53 0.46 3.96
N ASN A 332 30.60 0.50 5.30
CA ASN A 332 30.27 -0.66 6.12
C ASN A 332 29.30 -0.39 7.27
N CYS A 333 29.18 0.83 7.78
CA CYS A 333 28.42 1.12 9.01
C CYS A 333 26.94 0.70 8.91
N TYR A 334 26.32 0.79 7.73
CA TYR A 334 24.92 0.39 7.51
C TYR A 334 24.67 -1.08 7.80
N LYS A 335 25.66 -1.95 7.59
CA LYS A 335 25.57 -3.41 7.90
C LYS A 335 25.39 -3.69 9.38
N TYR A 336 25.73 -2.72 10.22
CA TYR A 336 25.60 -2.76 11.68
C TYR A 336 24.44 -1.89 12.20
N GLY A 337 23.66 -1.28 11.28
CA GLY A 337 22.52 -0.47 11.63
C GLY A 337 22.83 1.01 11.88
N PHE A 338 24.02 1.45 11.49
CA PHE A 338 24.42 2.85 11.57
C PHE A 338 24.34 3.56 10.21
N VAL A 339 24.12 4.86 10.27
CA VAL A 339 24.17 5.76 9.10
C VAL A 339 25.11 6.92 9.38
N ILE A 340 25.73 7.47 8.34
CA ILE A 340 26.30 8.81 8.41
C ILE A 340 25.12 9.77 8.50
N ARG A 341 25.00 10.46 9.63
CA ARG A 341 23.81 11.27 9.92
C ARG A 341 23.73 12.53 9.09
N TYR A 342 24.87 13.15 8.88
CA TYR A 342 25.02 14.40 8.14
C TYR A 342 25.98 14.20 6.96
N PRO A 343 25.48 13.58 5.85
CA PRO A 343 26.31 13.35 4.68
C PRO A 343 26.72 14.67 4.02
N GLN A 344 27.89 14.72 3.41
CA GLN A 344 28.38 15.89 2.69
C GLN A 344 27.39 16.30 1.57
N GLY A 345 27.09 17.60 1.49
CA GLY A 345 26.17 18.18 0.51
C GLY A 345 24.68 17.95 0.81
N LYS A 346 24.33 17.58 2.06
CA LYS A 346 22.96 17.42 2.55
C LYS A 346 22.56 18.46 3.60
N ASP A 347 23.25 19.58 3.62
CA ASP A 347 23.07 20.66 4.60
C ASP A 347 21.66 21.28 4.49
N ALA A 348 21.12 21.37 3.27
CA ALA A 348 19.78 21.91 3.04
C ALA A 348 18.68 21.02 3.64
N GLU A 349 18.89 19.71 3.67
CA GLU A 349 17.93 18.73 4.20
C GLU A 349 18.06 18.59 5.72
N THR A 350 19.28 18.50 6.22
CA THR A 350 19.55 18.25 7.65
C THR A 350 19.57 19.52 8.49
N GLY A 351 19.88 20.66 7.87
CA GLY A 351 20.13 21.94 8.53
C GLY A 351 21.52 22.06 9.15
N TYR A 352 22.37 21.02 9.06
CA TYR A 352 23.73 20.98 9.59
C TYR A 352 24.76 20.75 8.47
N ALA A 353 25.98 21.25 8.67
CA ALA A 353 27.08 20.91 7.81
C ALA A 353 27.38 19.41 7.81
N GLY A 354 28.01 18.92 6.74
CA GLY A 354 28.36 17.51 6.64
C GLY A 354 29.36 17.07 7.71
N GLU A 355 29.12 15.93 8.35
CA GLU A 355 29.95 15.35 9.40
C GLU A 355 30.19 13.86 9.13
N SER A 356 31.40 13.50 8.74
CA SER A 356 31.78 12.10 8.46
C SER A 356 32.00 11.26 9.71
N TRP A 357 32.17 11.89 10.86
CA TRP A 357 32.42 11.25 12.16
C TRP A 357 31.16 10.95 12.95
N HIS A 358 29.99 11.58 12.62
CA HIS A 358 28.76 11.47 13.36
C HIS A 358 27.89 10.32 12.82
N PHE A 359 27.82 9.23 13.57
CA PHE A 359 27.08 8.03 13.20
C PHE A 359 25.83 7.89 14.07
N ARG A 360 24.70 7.67 13.41
CA ARG A 360 23.39 7.47 14.03
C ARG A 360 22.94 6.02 13.89
N TYR A 361 22.59 5.37 15.00
CA TYR A 361 21.96 4.04 14.98
C TYR A 361 20.47 4.15 14.67
N VAL A 362 20.02 3.42 13.65
CA VAL A 362 18.62 3.36 13.20
C VAL A 362 18.13 1.91 13.01
N GLY A 363 18.98 0.92 13.30
CA GLY A 363 18.72 -0.49 13.00
C GLY A 363 19.07 -0.88 11.56
N LYS A 364 19.35 -2.16 11.33
CA LYS A 364 19.91 -2.65 10.05
C LYS A 364 19.01 -2.41 8.86
N GLU A 365 17.70 -2.64 9.03
CA GLU A 365 16.74 -2.52 7.92
C GLU A 365 16.65 -1.07 7.39
N LEU A 366 16.56 -0.09 8.30
CA LEU A 366 16.49 1.32 7.89
C LEU A 366 17.85 1.81 7.40
N ALA A 367 18.95 1.39 8.04
CA ALA A 367 20.30 1.76 7.62
C ALA A 367 20.60 1.32 6.17
N GLU A 368 20.18 0.12 5.77
CA GLU A 368 20.31 -0.36 4.38
C GLU A 368 19.58 0.53 3.39
N LYS A 369 18.34 0.93 3.72
CA LYS A 369 17.53 1.83 2.88
C LYS A 369 18.19 3.20 2.75
N LEU A 370 18.73 3.74 3.85
CA LEU A 370 19.36 5.06 3.87
C LEU A 370 20.75 5.05 3.22
N TYR A 371 21.46 3.94 3.26
CA TYR A 371 22.73 3.78 2.54
C TYR A 371 22.56 3.92 1.02
N ASN A 372 21.48 3.36 0.46
CA ASN A 372 21.07 3.52 -0.93
C ASN A 372 22.24 3.35 -1.94
N GLY A 373 23.06 2.30 -1.73
CA GLY A 373 24.19 2.00 -2.60
C GLY A 373 25.32 3.06 -2.55
N GLY A 374 25.50 3.71 -1.40
CA GLY A 374 26.52 4.74 -1.17
C GLY A 374 26.05 6.17 -1.47
N LYS A 375 24.78 6.34 -1.85
CA LYS A 375 24.13 7.65 -2.04
C LYS A 375 23.23 7.95 -0.85
N TRP A 376 23.83 8.28 0.27
CA TRP A 376 23.15 8.47 1.53
C TRP A 376 21.87 9.32 1.41
N ILE A 377 20.78 8.79 1.95
CA ILE A 377 19.51 9.48 2.13
C ILE A 377 19.43 9.88 3.61
N THR A 378 19.09 11.14 3.90
CA THR A 378 18.94 11.60 5.29
C THR A 378 17.65 11.12 5.92
N LEU A 379 17.54 11.19 7.25
CA LEU A 379 16.27 10.89 7.94
C LEU A 379 15.18 11.86 7.52
N GLU A 380 15.52 13.12 7.26
CA GLU A 380 14.59 14.15 6.80
C GLU A 380 14.04 13.81 5.42
N GLU A 381 14.89 13.43 4.47
CA GLU A 381 14.47 13.04 3.12
C GLU A 381 13.60 11.76 3.15
N TYR A 382 14.03 10.77 3.94
CA TYR A 382 13.35 9.48 4.00
C TYR A 382 11.97 9.60 4.62
N PHE A 383 11.88 10.25 5.77
CA PHE A 383 10.62 10.42 6.48
C PHE A 383 9.77 11.60 5.98
N GLY A 384 10.35 12.56 5.28
CA GLY A 384 9.68 13.79 4.87
C GLY A 384 9.46 14.73 6.05
N LEU A 385 10.53 15.05 6.78
CA LEU A 385 10.51 15.95 7.93
C LEU A 385 11.23 17.26 7.61
N PRO A 386 10.76 18.39 8.14
CA PRO A 386 11.53 19.62 8.14
C PRO A 386 12.72 19.54 9.11
N SER A 387 13.76 20.34 8.85
CA SER A 387 14.88 20.54 9.80
C SER A 387 15.31 22.01 9.81
N VAL A 388 14.46 22.82 10.42
CA VAL A 388 14.69 24.27 10.64
C VAL A 388 14.28 24.62 12.06
N TYR A 389 14.97 25.58 12.67
CA TYR A 389 14.52 26.09 13.95
C TYR A 389 13.27 26.97 13.74
N TYR A 390 12.20 26.64 14.45
CA TYR A 390 11.04 27.50 14.55
C TYR A 390 11.29 28.52 15.65
N GLU A 391 11.06 29.80 15.36
CA GLU A 391 11.06 30.84 16.40
C GLU A 391 9.85 30.61 17.31
N ALA A 392 10.08 30.62 18.63
CA ALA A 392 8.97 30.63 19.56
C ALA A 392 8.11 31.87 19.25
N GLN A 393 6.80 31.69 19.09
CA GLN A 393 5.90 32.86 18.98
C GLN A 393 6.07 33.64 20.29
N GLU A 394 6.56 34.87 20.20
CA GLU A 394 6.51 35.78 21.32
C GLU A 394 5.03 35.95 21.67
N GLU A 395 4.62 35.47 22.88
CA GLU A 395 3.32 35.79 23.39
C GLU A 395 3.22 37.33 23.44
N GLU A 396 2.40 37.94 22.57
CA GLU A 396 2.02 39.33 22.72
C GLU A 396 1.33 39.48 24.07
N ASN A 397 2.07 40.04 25.05
CA ASN A 397 1.57 40.40 26.38
C ASN A 397 0.61 41.58 26.28
#